data_5c036da93c1b1cc715b62cbbe639f684
#
_entry.id   5c036da93c1b1cc715b62cbbe639f684
#
_cell.length_a   1.000
_cell.length_b   1.000
_cell.length_c   1.000
_cell.angle_alpha   90.00
_cell.angle_beta   90.00
_cell.angle_gamma   90.00
#
_symmetry.space_group_name_H-M   'P 1'
#
loop_
_entity.id
_entity.type
_entity.pdbx_description
1 polymer ?
#
loop_
_entity_poly.entity_id
_entity_poly.type
_entity_poly.pdbx_seq_one_letter_code
_entity_poly.pdbx_strand_id
1 'polypeptide(L)'
;MNLNSFFKRQILVARVYGIPVRIDYRWFVVFALSVVLIASNVSKYPMQIVTVRLPPFADLSGLALGLATTLALFLSVFGHELSHALVGRTEGIEIEEIVLHPFGGLARLRTQPESPRAEFRIAVAGPAASFIFSLAAFAGIMLSAMFRFNFGTAFFFFISAGNLLLAVFNLFPGYPLDGGRVLRAIIWKRSGNINDATRVAGFCGQLIAAVLIVFGLYMAFAPSFRAYFMGFWSVLVGLFLLSAATSVIKSAGAKEPATVAEAMAAPVPLEPDLPINRFVDEILSLHRHTSFPVAQDKQLLGILTLEDLKKVPREEWPSRSVRDVMKPVTSQLFVPHNATMGSAKELMQHNGVGALAIVNGAGDLVGFLRTGRIKRRKK
;
A
#
# COMPACT_ATOMS: atom_id res chain seq x y z
N MET A 1 -11.62 -0.99 -24.71
CA MET A 1 -11.62 -1.21 -23.22
C MET A 1 -10.19 -1.59 -22.84
N ASN A 2 -9.47 -0.71 -22.12
CA ASN A 2 -8.04 -0.88 -21.88
C ASN A 2 -7.85 -1.93 -20.76
N LEU A 3 -7.30 -3.10 -21.05
CA LEU A 3 -7.06 -4.18 -20.07
C LEU A 3 -6.33 -3.67 -18.82
N ASN A 4 -5.40 -2.72 -18.96
CA ASN A 4 -4.69 -2.09 -17.84
C ASN A 4 -5.59 -1.29 -16.88
N SER A 5 -6.76 -0.82 -17.30
CA SER A 5 -7.71 -0.12 -16.43
C SER A 5 -8.63 -1.09 -15.68
N PHE A 6 -8.88 -2.26 -16.25
CA PHE A 6 -9.66 -3.32 -15.63
C PHE A 6 -8.94 -3.90 -14.39
N PHE A 7 -7.61 -4.13 -14.50
CA PHE A 7 -6.79 -4.67 -13.41
C PHE A 7 -6.44 -3.66 -12.30
N LYS A 8 -6.84 -2.39 -12.42
CA LYS A 8 -6.65 -1.36 -11.37
C LYS A 8 -7.90 -1.11 -10.52
N ARG A 9 -9.01 -1.80 -10.78
CA ARG A 9 -10.25 -1.62 -10.01
C ARG A 9 -10.18 -2.45 -8.73
N GLN A 10 -10.26 -1.76 -7.59
CA GLN A 10 -10.41 -2.35 -6.27
C GLN A 10 -11.89 -2.32 -5.88
N ILE A 11 -12.40 -3.41 -5.32
CA ILE A 11 -13.77 -3.52 -4.83
C ILE A 11 -13.77 -3.21 -3.34
N LEU A 12 -14.63 -2.29 -2.90
CA LEU A 12 -14.93 -2.11 -1.49
C LEU A 12 -15.83 -3.26 -1.03
N VAL A 13 -15.34 -4.09 -0.08
CA VAL A 13 -16.06 -5.26 0.43
C VAL A 13 -16.74 -4.98 1.76
N ALA A 14 -16.06 -4.25 2.64
CA ALA A 14 -16.55 -3.97 3.98
C ALA A 14 -15.94 -2.69 4.57
N ARG A 15 -16.50 -2.26 5.70
CA ARG A 15 -15.85 -1.30 6.60
C ARG A 15 -15.74 -1.92 7.98
N VAL A 16 -14.52 -2.11 8.46
CA VAL A 16 -14.24 -2.73 9.77
C VAL A 16 -13.60 -1.68 10.67
N TYR A 17 -14.20 -1.39 11.80
CA TYR A 17 -13.83 -0.27 12.68
C TYR A 17 -13.71 1.08 11.95
N GLY A 18 -14.56 1.32 10.94
CA GLY A 18 -14.52 2.52 10.10
C GLY A 18 -13.44 2.52 9.02
N ILE A 19 -12.56 1.50 8.96
CA ILE A 19 -11.52 1.36 7.93
C ILE A 19 -12.13 0.67 6.71
N PRO A 20 -12.07 1.28 5.51
CA PRO A 20 -12.52 0.62 4.29
C PRO A 20 -11.59 -0.54 3.93
N VAL A 21 -12.19 -1.71 3.66
CA VAL A 21 -11.49 -2.93 3.23
C VAL A 21 -11.77 -3.14 1.76
N ARG A 22 -10.71 -3.20 0.96
CA ARG A 22 -10.79 -3.37 -0.50
C ARG A 22 -10.07 -4.63 -0.94
N ILE A 23 -10.57 -5.24 -2.00
CA ILE A 23 -9.98 -6.43 -2.64
C ILE A 23 -9.59 -6.07 -4.08
N ASP A 24 -8.36 -6.42 -4.48
CA ASP A 24 -7.90 -6.34 -5.86
C ASP A 24 -8.46 -7.52 -6.67
N TYR A 25 -8.94 -7.30 -7.90
CA TYR A 25 -9.51 -8.36 -8.74
C TYR A 25 -8.59 -9.56 -8.96
N ARG A 26 -7.28 -9.34 -9.00
CA ARG A 26 -6.29 -10.41 -9.15
C ARG A 26 -6.31 -11.40 -8.00
N TRP A 27 -6.85 -11.00 -6.85
CA TRP A 27 -7.06 -11.85 -5.69
C TRP A 27 -7.95 -13.07 -5.99
N PHE A 28 -9.01 -12.88 -6.82
CA PHE A 28 -9.90 -13.98 -7.19
C PHE A 28 -9.19 -15.09 -7.98
N VAL A 29 -8.18 -14.75 -8.77
CA VAL A 29 -7.36 -15.73 -9.51
C VAL A 29 -6.56 -16.59 -8.53
N VAL A 30 -5.89 -15.95 -7.55
CA VAL A 30 -5.12 -16.67 -6.52
C VAL A 30 -6.05 -17.49 -5.63
N PHE A 31 -7.23 -16.97 -5.31
CA PHE A 31 -8.25 -17.69 -4.56
C PHE A 31 -8.66 -18.98 -5.30
N ALA A 32 -9.07 -18.88 -6.55
CA ALA A 32 -9.49 -20.05 -7.33
C ALA A 32 -8.35 -21.08 -7.49
N LEU A 33 -7.13 -20.61 -7.77
CA LEU A 33 -5.95 -21.47 -7.85
C LEU A 33 -5.68 -22.19 -6.53
N SER A 34 -5.76 -21.50 -5.39
CA SER A 34 -5.54 -22.09 -4.08
C SER A 34 -6.58 -23.17 -3.76
N VAL A 35 -7.87 -22.91 -4.08
CA VAL A 35 -8.94 -23.92 -3.92
C VAL A 35 -8.61 -25.18 -4.71
N VAL A 36 -8.27 -25.04 -6.01
CA VAL A 36 -7.96 -26.18 -6.88
C VAL A 36 -6.71 -26.93 -6.39
N LEU A 37 -5.67 -26.21 -5.99
CA LEU A 37 -4.42 -26.83 -5.51
C LEU A 37 -4.65 -27.64 -4.22
N ILE A 38 -5.36 -27.09 -3.25
CA ILE A 38 -5.66 -27.80 -2.00
C ILE A 38 -6.55 -29.01 -2.31
N ALA A 39 -7.66 -28.81 -3.03
CA ALA A 39 -8.59 -29.87 -3.37
C ALA A 39 -7.92 -31.03 -4.09
N SER A 40 -7.13 -30.74 -5.13
CA SER A 40 -6.45 -31.78 -5.92
C SER A 40 -5.39 -32.55 -5.10
N ASN A 41 -4.71 -31.91 -4.16
CA ASN A 41 -3.74 -32.59 -3.32
C ASN A 41 -4.42 -33.53 -2.30
N VAL A 42 -5.46 -33.04 -1.62
CA VAL A 42 -6.15 -33.84 -0.61
C VAL A 42 -6.98 -34.98 -1.19
N SER A 43 -7.43 -34.85 -2.45
CA SER A 43 -8.18 -35.94 -3.14
C SER A 43 -7.27 -37.03 -3.72
N LYS A 44 -6.03 -36.71 -4.07
CA LYS A 44 -5.11 -37.66 -4.71
C LYS A 44 -4.22 -38.42 -3.74
N TYR A 45 -3.86 -37.80 -2.62
CA TYR A 45 -2.84 -38.35 -1.73
C TYR A 45 -3.33 -38.46 -0.29
N PRO A 46 -2.98 -39.56 0.43
CA PRO A 46 -3.18 -39.63 1.85
C PRO A 46 -2.31 -38.60 2.55
N MET A 47 -2.83 -38.00 3.61
CA MET A 47 -2.09 -37.00 4.39
C MET A 47 -1.69 -37.61 5.75
N GLN A 48 -0.48 -37.35 6.19
CA GLN A 48 -0.07 -37.62 7.57
C GLN A 48 0.07 -36.31 8.33
N ILE A 49 -0.75 -36.14 9.34
CA ILE A 49 -0.77 -34.94 10.18
C ILE A 49 -0.47 -35.39 11.61
N VAL A 50 0.73 -35.02 12.11
CA VAL A 50 1.27 -35.47 13.38
C VAL A 50 1.25 -37.01 13.43
N THR A 51 0.41 -37.63 14.22
CA THR A 51 0.24 -39.09 14.35
C THR A 51 -0.96 -39.65 13.61
N VAL A 52 -1.77 -38.78 12.97
CA VAL A 52 -3.02 -39.15 12.30
C VAL A 52 -2.77 -39.33 10.81
N ARG A 53 -3.10 -40.51 10.26
CA ARG A 53 -3.08 -40.77 8.83
C ARG A 53 -4.51 -40.58 8.27
N LEU A 54 -4.67 -39.58 7.41
CA LEU A 54 -5.93 -39.28 6.75
C LEU A 54 -5.96 -39.96 5.38
N PRO A 55 -7.05 -40.68 5.02
CA PRO A 55 -7.23 -41.17 3.65
C PRO A 55 -7.43 -40.01 2.68
N PRO A 56 -7.28 -40.26 1.37
CA PRO A 56 -7.68 -39.27 0.36
C PRO A 56 -9.15 -38.89 0.51
N PHE A 57 -9.48 -37.63 0.32
CA PHE A 57 -10.85 -37.15 0.34
C PHE A 57 -11.54 -37.42 -0.99
N ALA A 58 -12.82 -37.73 -0.99
CA ALA A 58 -13.63 -37.75 -2.20
C ALA A 58 -13.62 -36.35 -2.85
N ASP A 59 -13.73 -36.28 -4.19
CA ASP A 59 -13.58 -35.04 -4.95
C ASP A 59 -14.45 -33.89 -4.43
N LEU A 60 -15.71 -34.16 -4.10
CA LEU A 60 -16.61 -33.13 -3.56
C LEU A 60 -16.18 -32.65 -2.17
N SER A 61 -15.78 -33.57 -1.28
CA SER A 61 -15.29 -33.19 0.05
C SER A 61 -13.92 -32.52 0.00
N GLY A 62 -13.05 -32.92 -0.95
CA GLY A 62 -11.78 -32.25 -1.24
C GLY A 62 -11.99 -30.83 -1.74
N LEU A 63 -12.95 -30.61 -2.63
CA LEU A 63 -13.32 -29.26 -3.10
C LEU A 63 -13.88 -28.41 -1.96
N ALA A 64 -14.77 -28.94 -1.13
CA ALA A 64 -15.32 -28.26 0.04
C ALA A 64 -14.20 -27.86 1.03
N LEU A 65 -13.27 -28.78 1.29
CA LEU A 65 -12.10 -28.52 2.13
C LEU A 65 -11.21 -27.42 1.54
N GLY A 66 -10.92 -27.49 0.23
CA GLY A 66 -10.15 -26.47 -0.48
C GLY A 66 -10.79 -25.08 -0.38
N LEU A 67 -12.10 -25.00 -0.60
CA LEU A 67 -12.86 -23.74 -0.51
C LEU A 67 -12.86 -23.18 0.93
N ALA A 68 -13.22 -24.00 1.91
CA ALA A 68 -13.27 -23.59 3.32
C ALA A 68 -11.90 -23.13 3.82
N THR A 69 -10.86 -23.88 3.52
CA THR A 69 -9.48 -23.57 3.91
C THR A 69 -8.98 -22.29 3.26
N THR A 70 -9.19 -22.15 1.95
CA THR A 70 -8.76 -20.94 1.24
C THR A 70 -9.46 -19.71 1.81
N LEU A 71 -10.77 -19.76 2.02
CA LEU A 71 -11.51 -18.64 2.60
C LEU A 71 -10.99 -18.29 4.00
N ALA A 72 -10.75 -19.29 4.86
CA ALA A 72 -10.23 -19.07 6.20
C ALA A 72 -8.80 -18.51 6.19
N LEU A 73 -7.91 -18.95 5.28
CA LEU A 73 -6.57 -18.39 5.12
C LEU A 73 -6.63 -16.91 4.67
N PHE A 74 -7.54 -16.56 3.77
CA PHE A 74 -7.71 -15.17 3.37
C PHE A 74 -8.26 -14.29 4.49
N LEU A 75 -9.17 -14.82 5.32
CA LEU A 75 -9.61 -14.16 6.55
C LEU A 75 -8.43 -14.01 7.54
N SER A 76 -7.53 -14.97 7.60
CA SER A 76 -6.31 -14.86 8.42
C SER A 76 -5.38 -13.76 7.92
N VAL A 77 -5.16 -13.66 6.61
CA VAL A 77 -4.39 -12.54 6.01
C VAL A 77 -5.05 -11.20 6.33
N PHE A 78 -6.37 -11.11 6.20
CA PHE A 78 -7.09 -9.90 6.61
C PHE A 78 -6.89 -9.59 8.11
N GLY A 79 -6.98 -10.60 8.99
CA GLY A 79 -6.73 -10.45 10.43
C GLY A 79 -5.31 -9.98 10.75
N HIS A 80 -4.32 -10.47 10.00
CA HIS A 80 -2.93 -10.02 10.05
C HIS A 80 -2.82 -8.51 9.75
N GLU A 81 -3.37 -8.04 8.62
CA GLU A 81 -3.36 -6.63 8.23
C GLU A 81 -4.18 -5.75 9.18
N LEU A 82 -5.32 -6.27 9.65
CA LEU A 82 -6.14 -5.56 10.62
C LEU A 82 -5.39 -5.35 11.94
N SER A 83 -4.56 -6.29 12.35
CA SER A 83 -3.73 -6.16 13.56
C SER A 83 -2.71 -5.03 13.43
N HIS A 84 -2.04 -4.89 12.28
CA HIS A 84 -1.20 -3.73 11.99
C HIS A 84 -1.98 -2.42 12.06
N ALA A 85 -3.17 -2.40 11.46
CA ALA A 85 -4.01 -1.21 11.43
C ALA A 85 -4.51 -0.81 12.83
N LEU A 86 -4.95 -1.78 13.65
CA LEU A 86 -5.43 -1.51 15.00
C LEU A 86 -4.30 -1.00 15.91
N VAL A 87 -3.12 -1.64 15.88
CA VAL A 87 -1.96 -1.14 16.64
C VAL A 87 -1.50 0.21 16.10
N GLY A 88 -1.54 0.44 14.76
CA GLY A 88 -1.26 1.75 14.18
C GLY A 88 -2.15 2.86 14.75
N ARG A 89 -3.43 2.59 14.93
CA ARG A 89 -4.37 3.53 15.58
C ARG A 89 -4.04 3.83 17.03
N THR A 90 -3.62 2.84 17.81
CA THR A 90 -3.21 3.07 19.20
C THR A 90 -1.93 3.92 19.28
N GLU A 91 -1.11 3.93 18.24
CA GLU A 91 0.06 4.78 18.07
C GLU A 91 -0.27 6.15 17.42
N GLY A 92 -1.55 6.50 17.25
CA GLY A 92 -2.01 7.78 16.71
C GLY A 92 -1.96 7.91 15.18
N ILE A 93 -1.78 6.80 14.45
CA ILE A 93 -1.68 6.82 12.99
C ILE A 93 -3.06 6.65 12.36
N GLU A 94 -3.42 7.56 11.45
CA GLU A 94 -4.63 7.41 10.65
C GLU A 94 -4.45 6.34 9.56
N ILE A 95 -5.40 5.41 9.49
CA ILE A 95 -5.42 4.35 8.48
C ILE A 95 -6.39 4.75 7.37
N GLU A 96 -5.89 4.84 6.14
CA GLU A 96 -6.73 5.20 4.97
C GLU A 96 -7.61 4.02 4.55
N GLU A 97 -7.01 2.86 4.34
CA GLU A 97 -7.70 1.65 3.88
C GLU A 97 -6.83 0.40 4.07
N ILE A 98 -7.46 -0.77 4.07
CA ILE A 98 -6.79 -2.07 3.96
C ILE A 98 -7.09 -2.61 2.57
N VAL A 99 -6.05 -2.91 1.79
CA VAL A 99 -6.18 -3.48 0.45
C VAL A 99 -5.58 -4.88 0.43
N LEU A 100 -6.40 -5.88 0.11
CA LEU A 100 -5.96 -7.27 -0.05
C LEU A 100 -5.49 -7.49 -1.50
N HIS A 101 -4.21 -7.80 -1.64
CA HIS A 101 -3.54 -8.11 -2.91
C HIS A 101 -3.20 -9.61 -3.01
N PRO A 102 -2.93 -10.15 -4.22
CA PRO A 102 -2.51 -11.54 -4.40
C PRO A 102 -1.29 -11.97 -3.58
N PHE A 103 -0.39 -11.05 -3.30
CA PHE A 103 0.88 -11.30 -2.58
C PHE A 103 0.81 -10.85 -1.11
N GLY A 104 -0.38 -10.68 -0.54
CA GLY A 104 -0.59 -10.26 0.85
C GLY A 104 -1.55 -9.08 0.95
N GLY A 105 -1.67 -8.53 2.14
CA GLY A 105 -2.42 -7.31 2.40
C GLY A 105 -1.50 -6.08 2.40
N LEU A 106 -2.11 -4.92 2.30
CA LEU A 106 -1.44 -3.64 2.46
C LEU A 106 -2.35 -2.70 3.25
N ALA A 107 -2.04 -2.48 4.52
CA ALA A 107 -2.63 -1.39 5.27
C ALA A 107 -1.98 -0.06 4.83
N ARG A 108 -2.75 0.79 4.18
CA ARG A 108 -2.27 2.12 3.79
C ARG A 108 -2.35 3.06 4.97
N LEU A 109 -1.18 3.41 5.48
CA LEU A 109 -1.02 4.41 6.52
C LEU A 109 -0.99 5.80 5.86
N ARG A 110 -1.74 6.75 6.40
CA ARG A 110 -1.75 8.13 5.94
C ARG A 110 -0.46 8.86 6.30
N THR A 111 0.08 8.56 7.48
CA THR A 111 1.34 9.08 7.98
C THR A 111 2.30 7.93 8.30
N GLN A 112 3.60 8.20 8.28
CA GLN A 112 4.59 7.24 8.75
C GLN A 112 4.68 7.28 10.28
N PRO A 113 5.07 6.16 10.94
CA PRO A 113 5.37 6.17 12.37
C PRO A 113 6.42 7.22 12.73
N GLU A 114 6.16 7.99 13.78
CA GLU A 114 7.04 9.08 14.22
C GLU A 114 8.16 8.61 15.14
N SER A 115 8.09 7.38 15.65
CA SER A 115 9.08 6.82 16.55
C SER A 115 9.45 5.38 16.22
N PRO A 116 10.69 4.97 16.53
CA PRO A 116 11.11 3.57 16.38
C PRO A 116 10.26 2.58 17.19
N ARG A 117 9.72 3.01 18.33
CA ARG A 117 8.85 2.17 19.17
C ARG A 117 7.50 1.90 18.51
N ALA A 118 6.87 2.94 17.96
CA ALA A 118 5.62 2.81 17.21
C ALA A 118 5.81 1.89 15.99
N GLU A 119 6.87 2.12 15.21
CA GLU A 119 7.22 1.27 14.06
C GLU A 119 7.36 -0.20 14.45
N PHE A 120 8.10 -0.50 15.54
CA PHE A 120 8.30 -1.85 16.05
C PHE A 120 6.99 -2.52 16.44
N ARG A 121 6.14 -1.84 17.24
CA ARG A 121 4.86 -2.39 17.71
C ARG A 121 3.92 -2.69 16.54
N ILE A 122 3.83 -1.77 15.59
CA ILE A 122 3.01 -1.96 14.40
C ILE A 122 3.54 -3.15 13.60
N ALA A 123 4.85 -3.23 13.35
CA ALA A 123 5.44 -4.27 12.53
C ALA A 123 5.30 -5.68 13.14
N VAL A 124 5.36 -5.83 14.45
CA VAL A 124 5.20 -7.14 15.13
C VAL A 124 3.73 -7.57 15.21
N ALA A 125 2.77 -6.65 15.14
CA ALA A 125 1.35 -6.94 15.38
C ALA A 125 0.78 -8.00 14.42
N GLY A 126 1.07 -7.90 13.12
CA GLY A 126 0.62 -8.88 12.12
C GLY A 126 1.17 -10.28 12.33
N PRO A 127 2.52 -10.45 12.38
CA PRO A 127 3.13 -11.75 12.69
C PRO A 127 2.65 -12.35 14.01
N ALA A 128 2.46 -11.55 15.06
CA ALA A 128 1.92 -12.01 16.33
C ALA A 128 0.48 -12.53 16.20
N ALA A 129 -0.39 -11.84 15.47
CA ALA A 129 -1.74 -12.29 15.20
C ALA A 129 -1.74 -13.62 14.42
N SER A 130 -0.94 -13.72 13.36
CA SER A 130 -0.81 -14.97 12.59
C SER A 130 -0.27 -16.12 13.45
N PHE A 131 0.66 -15.87 14.34
CA PHE A 131 1.14 -16.88 15.28
C PHE A 131 0.04 -17.35 16.23
N ILE A 132 -0.77 -16.43 16.76
CA ILE A 132 -1.94 -16.75 17.61
C ILE A 132 -2.96 -17.58 16.82
N PHE A 133 -3.27 -17.21 15.57
CA PHE A 133 -4.17 -17.98 14.71
C PHE A 133 -3.62 -19.39 14.42
N SER A 134 -2.32 -19.51 14.19
CA SER A 134 -1.67 -20.80 14.02
C SER A 134 -1.82 -21.68 15.27
N LEU A 135 -1.56 -21.14 16.46
CA LEU A 135 -1.67 -21.85 17.71
C LEU A 135 -3.12 -22.28 18.01
N ALA A 136 -4.10 -21.41 17.77
CA ALA A 136 -5.52 -21.73 17.92
C ALA A 136 -5.94 -22.85 16.96
N ALA A 137 -5.51 -22.79 15.70
CA ALA A 137 -5.76 -23.83 14.72
C ALA A 137 -5.04 -25.15 15.10
N PHE A 138 -3.84 -25.09 15.67
CA PHE A 138 -3.14 -26.28 16.17
C PHE A 138 -3.95 -26.98 17.28
N ALA A 139 -4.54 -26.23 18.22
CA ALA A 139 -5.46 -26.80 19.19
C ALA A 139 -6.68 -27.44 18.50
N GLY A 140 -7.18 -26.83 17.42
CA GLY A 140 -8.23 -27.40 16.57
C GLY A 140 -7.85 -28.74 15.92
N ILE A 141 -6.56 -28.91 15.52
CA ILE A 141 -6.04 -30.20 15.02
C ILE A 141 -6.18 -31.28 16.12
N MET A 142 -5.70 -30.97 17.32
CA MET A 142 -5.73 -31.95 18.44
C MET A 142 -7.16 -32.35 18.77
N LEU A 143 -8.06 -31.38 18.86
CA LEU A 143 -9.47 -31.63 19.15
C LEU A 143 -10.15 -32.46 18.05
N SER A 144 -9.98 -32.07 16.78
CA SER A 144 -10.56 -32.79 15.64
C SER A 144 -10.02 -34.23 15.51
N ALA A 145 -8.71 -34.42 15.78
CA ALA A 145 -8.09 -35.75 15.77
C ALA A 145 -8.62 -36.64 16.87
N MET A 146 -8.86 -36.10 18.08
CA MET A 146 -9.45 -36.82 19.21
C MET A 146 -10.84 -37.36 18.87
N PHE A 147 -11.66 -36.60 18.15
CA PHE A 147 -12.97 -37.01 17.70
C PHE A 147 -12.95 -37.73 16.33
N ARG A 148 -11.80 -38.07 15.78
CA ARG A 148 -11.63 -38.69 14.46
C ARG A 148 -12.34 -37.92 13.32
N PHE A 149 -12.46 -36.62 13.47
CA PHE A 149 -13.07 -35.74 12.46
C PHE A 149 -12.04 -35.36 11.41
N ASN A 150 -11.83 -36.23 10.41
CA ASN A 150 -10.80 -36.09 9.38
C ASN A 150 -10.85 -34.77 8.64
N PHE A 151 -12.03 -34.27 8.26
CA PHE A 151 -12.20 -32.98 7.58
C PHE A 151 -11.69 -31.82 8.47
N GLY A 152 -12.09 -31.79 9.73
CA GLY A 152 -11.62 -30.78 10.69
C GLY A 152 -10.12 -30.84 10.93
N THR A 153 -9.57 -32.06 11.05
CA THR A 153 -8.11 -32.24 11.23
C THR A 153 -7.33 -31.69 10.04
N ALA A 154 -7.76 -31.97 8.81
CA ALA A 154 -7.13 -31.42 7.61
C ALA A 154 -7.34 -29.89 7.49
N PHE A 155 -8.54 -29.40 7.74
CA PHE A 155 -8.86 -27.97 7.73
C PHE A 155 -7.96 -27.17 8.66
N PHE A 156 -7.93 -27.55 9.94
CA PHE A 156 -7.13 -26.87 10.94
C PHE A 156 -5.62 -27.01 10.69
N PHE A 157 -5.17 -28.13 10.10
CA PHE A 157 -3.77 -28.28 9.69
C PHE A 157 -3.36 -27.21 8.67
N PHE A 158 -4.13 -27.02 7.61
CA PHE A 158 -3.83 -25.99 6.61
C PHE A 158 -3.88 -24.58 7.18
N ILE A 159 -4.83 -24.30 8.07
CA ILE A 159 -4.92 -22.99 8.75
C ILE A 159 -3.70 -22.78 9.66
N SER A 160 -3.34 -23.77 10.46
CA SER A 160 -2.18 -23.70 11.36
C SER A 160 -0.88 -23.51 10.57
N ALA A 161 -0.64 -24.38 9.59
CA ALA A 161 0.57 -24.32 8.77
C ALA A 161 0.66 -23.03 7.94
N GLY A 162 -0.46 -22.59 7.33
CA GLY A 162 -0.51 -21.35 6.55
C GLY A 162 -0.24 -20.11 7.39
N ASN A 163 -0.84 -20.01 8.58
CA ASN A 163 -0.59 -18.89 9.49
C ASN A 163 0.81 -18.91 10.09
N LEU A 164 1.34 -20.08 10.40
CA LEU A 164 2.74 -20.22 10.85
C LEU A 164 3.70 -19.77 9.77
N LEU A 165 3.49 -20.22 8.54
CA LEU A 165 4.30 -19.80 7.39
C LEU A 165 4.20 -18.29 7.17
N LEU A 166 3.00 -17.71 7.25
CA LEU A 166 2.77 -16.27 7.12
C LEU A 166 3.52 -15.49 8.20
N ALA A 167 3.46 -15.95 9.47
CA ALA A 167 4.17 -15.32 10.59
C ALA A 167 5.69 -15.39 10.41
N VAL A 168 6.23 -16.59 10.13
CA VAL A 168 7.67 -16.82 9.98
C VAL A 168 8.21 -16.06 8.78
N PHE A 169 7.53 -16.16 7.62
CA PHE A 169 7.97 -15.47 6.40
C PHE A 169 7.98 -13.95 6.58
N ASN A 170 6.94 -13.38 7.19
CA ASN A 170 6.90 -11.95 7.46
C ASN A 170 7.92 -11.47 8.52
N LEU A 171 8.46 -12.36 9.36
CA LEU A 171 9.51 -12.01 10.31
C LEU A 171 10.93 -12.01 9.71
N PHE A 172 11.12 -12.41 8.44
CA PHE A 172 12.43 -12.29 7.80
C PHE A 172 12.91 -10.84 7.77
N PRO A 173 14.18 -10.59 8.16
CA PRO A 173 14.70 -9.24 8.40
C PRO A 173 15.02 -8.47 7.10
N GLY A 174 14.03 -8.21 6.28
CA GLY A 174 14.21 -7.49 5.02
C GLY A 174 12.93 -6.90 4.45
N TYR A 175 13.00 -5.68 3.90
CA TYR A 175 11.87 -5.10 3.19
C TYR A 175 11.53 -5.89 1.92
N PRO A 176 10.22 -6.03 1.59
CA PRO A 176 9.04 -5.34 2.14
C PRO A 176 8.36 -6.05 3.31
N LEU A 177 8.96 -7.10 3.88
CA LEU A 177 8.38 -7.90 4.94
C LEU A 177 8.34 -7.14 6.28
N ASP A 178 7.48 -7.55 7.21
CA ASP A 178 7.35 -6.91 8.52
C ASP A 178 8.63 -7.00 9.36
N GLY A 179 9.37 -8.09 9.26
CA GLY A 179 10.70 -8.23 9.84
C GLY A 179 11.70 -7.20 9.33
N GLY A 180 11.55 -6.74 8.09
CA GLY A 180 12.29 -5.59 7.57
C GLY A 180 11.94 -4.29 8.29
N ARG A 181 10.66 -4.08 8.63
CA ARG A 181 10.21 -2.94 9.44
C ARG A 181 10.69 -3.05 10.88
N VAL A 182 10.68 -4.26 11.46
CA VAL A 182 11.27 -4.55 12.77
C VAL A 182 12.77 -4.21 12.78
N LEU A 183 13.52 -4.69 11.78
CA LEU A 183 14.94 -4.40 11.62
C LEU A 183 15.18 -2.89 11.46
N ARG A 184 14.38 -2.22 10.63
CA ARG A 184 14.44 -0.76 10.49
C ARG A 184 14.24 -0.04 11.83
N ALA A 185 13.23 -0.42 12.59
CA ALA A 185 12.95 0.17 13.90
C ALA A 185 14.13 0.02 14.88
N ILE A 186 14.76 -1.16 14.92
CA ILE A 186 15.92 -1.43 15.77
C ILE A 186 17.11 -0.56 15.36
N ILE A 187 17.42 -0.51 14.07
CA ILE A 187 18.55 0.29 13.55
C ILE A 187 18.27 1.78 13.75
N TRP A 188 17.07 2.24 13.43
CA TRP A 188 16.64 3.63 13.62
C TRP A 188 16.78 4.07 15.08
N LYS A 189 16.36 3.21 16.04
CA LYS A 189 16.54 3.50 17.48
C LYS A 189 18.02 3.68 17.87
N ARG A 190 18.94 2.98 17.19
CA ARG A 190 20.38 3.04 17.51
C ARG A 190 21.10 4.17 16.78
N SER A 191 20.78 4.40 15.50
CA SER A 191 21.48 5.36 14.64
C SER A 191 20.87 6.76 14.66
N GLY A 192 19.61 6.90 15.14
CA GLY A 192 18.85 8.15 15.03
C GLY A 192 18.40 8.50 13.60
N ASN A 193 18.82 7.74 12.58
CA ASN A 193 18.55 8.04 11.17
C ASN A 193 17.66 6.99 10.52
N ILE A 194 16.42 7.38 10.20
CA ILE A 194 15.44 6.48 9.55
C ILE A 194 15.84 6.10 8.12
N ASN A 195 16.52 7.00 7.38
CA ASN A 195 16.89 6.73 6.00
C ASN A 195 17.98 5.67 5.91
N ASP A 196 18.98 5.73 6.77
CA ASP A 196 20.05 4.72 6.83
C ASP A 196 19.48 3.37 7.30
N ALA A 197 18.60 3.38 8.30
CA ALA A 197 17.89 2.17 8.75
C ALA A 197 17.06 1.55 7.62
N THR A 198 16.38 2.38 6.81
CA THR A 198 15.59 1.92 5.66
C THR A 198 16.47 1.33 4.56
N ARG A 199 17.65 1.91 4.29
CA ARG A 199 18.60 1.37 3.32
C ARG A 199 19.11 0.00 3.74
N VAL A 200 19.50 -0.17 4.99
CA VAL A 200 19.98 -1.46 5.52
C VAL A 200 18.90 -2.52 5.44
N ALA A 201 17.69 -2.23 5.92
CA ALA A 201 16.57 -3.16 5.84
C ALA A 201 16.17 -3.50 4.39
N GLY A 202 16.28 -2.53 3.47
CA GLY A 202 16.08 -2.74 2.04
C GLY A 202 17.16 -3.65 1.43
N PHE A 203 18.42 -3.45 1.79
CA PHE A 203 19.52 -4.30 1.33
C PHE A 203 19.37 -5.75 1.82
N CYS A 204 18.98 -5.96 3.08
CA CYS A 204 18.64 -7.30 3.59
C CYS A 204 17.49 -7.94 2.79
N GLY A 205 16.47 -7.14 2.40
CA GLY A 205 15.40 -7.62 1.53
C GLY A 205 15.87 -8.03 0.14
N GLN A 206 16.82 -7.31 -0.45
CA GLN A 206 17.44 -7.70 -1.73
C GLN A 206 18.22 -9.02 -1.60
N LEU A 207 18.92 -9.22 -0.49
CA LEU A 207 19.65 -10.46 -0.22
C LEU A 207 18.70 -11.66 -0.12
N ILE A 208 17.60 -11.53 0.64
CA ILE A 208 16.57 -12.56 0.76
C ILE A 208 15.98 -12.86 -0.63
N ALA A 209 15.67 -11.83 -1.42
CA ALA A 209 15.15 -11.97 -2.77
C ALA A 209 16.12 -12.75 -3.69
N ALA A 210 17.42 -12.44 -3.61
CA ALA A 210 18.45 -13.14 -4.37
C ALA A 210 18.53 -14.63 -3.99
N VAL A 211 18.48 -14.96 -2.69
CA VAL A 211 18.45 -16.34 -2.21
C VAL A 211 17.24 -17.09 -2.75
N LEU A 212 16.05 -16.48 -2.73
CA LEU A 212 14.84 -17.10 -3.28
C LEU A 212 14.91 -17.33 -4.78
N ILE A 213 15.49 -16.39 -5.53
CA ILE A 213 15.69 -16.54 -6.98
C ILE A 213 16.66 -17.69 -7.27
N VAL A 214 17.82 -17.72 -6.59
CA VAL A 214 18.82 -18.79 -6.78
C VAL A 214 18.24 -20.16 -6.41
N PHE A 215 17.54 -20.24 -5.27
CA PHE A 215 16.85 -21.46 -4.87
C PHE A 215 15.81 -21.91 -5.89
N GLY A 216 15.02 -20.98 -6.41
CA GLY A 216 14.00 -21.28 -7.41
C GLY A 216 14.60 -21.75 -8.74
N LEU A 217 15.70 -21.13 -9.18
CA LEU A 217 16.44 -21.59 -10.37
C LEU A 217 17.05 -22.98 -10.13
N TYR A 218 17.62 -23.24 -8.96
CA TYR A 218 18.12 -24.56 -8.61
C TYR A 218 17.01 -25.64 -8.67
N MET A 219 15.83 -25.34 -8.14
CA MET A 219 14.66 -26.24 -8.22
C MET A 219 14.18 -26.50 -9.67
N ALA A 220 14.44 -25.60 -10.60
CA ALA A 220 14.11 -25.80 -12.00
C ALA A 220 14.91 -26.94 -12.68
N PHE A 221 16.03 -27.36 -12.11
CA PHE A 221 16.82 -28.50 -12.58
C PHE A 221 16.44 -29.82 -11.88
N ALA A 222 15.54 -29.79 -10.90
CA ALA A 222 15.12 -30.99 -10.19
C ALA A 222 14.13 -31.83 -11.05
N PRO A 223 14.23 -33.18 -11.08
CA PRO A 223 13.48 -34.03 -12.00
C PRO A 223 12.02 -34.29 -11.51
N SER A 224 11.31 -33.30 -11.00
CA SER A 224 9.92 -33.47 -10.56
C SER A 224 9.07 -32.22 -10.86
N PHE A 225 7.85 -32.44 -11.33
CA PHE A 225 6.90 -31.34 -11.59
C PHE A 225 6.63 -30.48 -10.35
N ARG A 226 6.59 -31.09 -9.16
CA ARG A 226 6.41 -30.36 -7.88
C ARG A 226 7.57 -29.41 -7.62
N ALA A 227 8.81 -29.82 -7.91
CA ALA A 227 10.00 -28.98 -7.75
C ALA A 227 9.98 -27.83 -8.77
N TYR A 228 9.60 -28.07 -10.03
CA TYR A 228 9.43 -26.99 -11.02
C TYR A 228 8.42 -25.95 -10.57
N PHE A 229 7.27 -26.38 -10.07
CA PHE A 229 6.24 -25.47 -9.57
C PHE A 229 6.73 -24.63 -8.39
N MET A 230 7.39 -25.27 -7.41
CA MET A 230 7.99 -24.57 -6.25
C MET A 230 9.10 -23.62 -6.71
N GLY A 231 9.94 -24.04 -7.65
CA GLY A 231 11.01 -23.22 -8.22
C GLY A 231 10.47 -21.99 -8.93
N PHE A 232 9.49 -22.15 -9.81
CA PHE A 232 8.85 -21.06 -10.52
C PHE A 232 8.23 -20.03 -9.52
N TRP A 233 7.51 -20.52 -8.51
CA TRP A 233 6.89 -19.65 -7.51
C TRP A 233 7.93 -18.92 -6.68
N SER A 234 9.02 -19.60 -6.29
CA SER A 234 10.13 -18.99 -5.54
C SER A 234 10.81 -17.86 -6.32
N VAL A 235 11.07 -18.06 -7.65
CA VAL A 235 11.61 -17.01 -8.51
C VAL A 235 10.66 -15.82 -8.59
N LEU A 236 9.37 -16.06 -8.78
CA LEU A 236 8.35 -15.00 -8.91
C LEU A 236 8.26 -14.16 -7.64
N VAL A 237 8.22 -14.80 -6.47
CA VAL A 237 8.23 -14.11 -5.16
C VAL A 237 9.55 -13.36 -4.98
N GLY A 238 10.69 -13.96 -5.31
CA GLY A 238 12.00 -13.33 -5.23
C GLY A 238 12.09 -12.06 -6.10
N LEU A 239 11.62 -12.10 -7.33
CA LEU A 239 11.58 -10.92 -8.22
C LEU A 239 10.67 -9.81 -7.67
N PHE A 240 9.51 -10.19 -7.12
CA PHE A 240 8.63 -9.24 -6.46
C PHE A 240 9.31 -8.56 -5.26
N LEU A 241 9.92 -9.33 -4.36
CA LEU A 241 10.64 -8.80 -3.20
C LEU A 241 11.80 -7.89 -3.63
N LEU A 242 12.58 -8.30 -4.65
CA LEU A 242 13.69 -7.51 -5.19
C LEU A 242 13.21 -6.14 -5.69
N SER A 243 12.13 -6.13 -6.46
CA SER A 243 11.51 -4.90 -6.98
C SER A 243 11.04 -3.99 -5.84
N ALA A 244 10.35 -4.55 -4.86
CA ALA A 244 9.83 -3.82 -3.70
C ALA A 244 10.96 -3.25 -2.83
N ALA A 245 11.97 -4.06 -2.47
CA ALA A 245 13.13 -3.64 -1.70
C ALA A 245 13.92 -2.53 -2.41
N THR A 246 14.14 -2.68 -3.72
CA THR A 246 14.81 -1.63 -4.53
C THR A 246 14.02 -0.32 -4.54
N SER A 247 12.69 -0.39 -4.61
CA SER A 247 11.84 0.80 -4.55
C SER A 247 11.96 1.53 -3.21
N VAL A 248 12.02 0.79 -2.11
CA VAL A 248 12.17 1.34 -0.75
C VAL A 248 13.53 2.01 -0.60
N ILE A 249 14.64 1.38 -1.04
CA ILE A 249 15.99 1.98 -1.00
C ILE A 249 16.04 3.28 -1.81
N LYS A 250 15.46 3.30 -3.02
CA LYS A 250 15.38 4.50 -3.85
C LYS A 250 14.60 5.62 -3.16
N SER A 251 13.53 5.29 -2.45
CA SER A 251 12.72 6.26 -1.70
C SER A 251 13.50 6.86 -0.52
N ALA A 252 14.26 6.04 0.21
CA ALA A 252 15.11 6.48 1.31
C ALA A 252 16.33 7.30 0.86
N GLY A 253 16.78 7.09 -0.38
CA GLY A 253 17.89 7.87 -0.97
C GLY A 253 17.46 9.16 -1.66
N ALA A 254 16.17 9.36 -1.90
CA ALA A 254 15.66 10.59 -2.47
C ALA A 254 15.78 11.71 -1.42
N LYS A 255 16.71 12.64 -1.63
CA LYS A 255 16.75 13.88 -0.84
C LYS A 255 15.40 14.57 -1.02
N GLU A 256 14.67 14.75 0.08
CA GLU A 256 13.54 15.69 0.04
C GLU A 256 14.12 17.06 -0.31
N PRO A 257 13.48 17.81 -1.22
CA PRO A 257 13.92 19.15 -1.52
C PRO A 257 14.00 19.95 -0.21
N ALA A 258 15.14 20.56 0.06
CA ALA A 258 15.32 21.34 1.29
C ALA A 258 14.51 22.63 1.24
N THR A 259 14.38 23.20 0.06
CA THR A 259 13.68 24.46 -0.19
C THR A 259 12.51 24.28 -1.15
N VAL A 260 11.58 25.20 -1.07
CA VAL A 260 10.43 25.28 -1.97
C VAL A 260 10.88 25.51 -3.41
N ALA A 261 11.94 26.25 -3.61
CA ALA A 261 12.51 26.53 -4.93
C ALA A 261 12.97 25.26 -5.68
N GLU A 262 13.48 24.26 -4.96
CA GLU A 262 13.88 22.96 -5.55
C GLU A 262 12.67 22.07 -5.94
N ALA A 263 11.54 22.26 -5.26
CA ALA A 263 10.35 21.43 -5.41
C ALA A 263 9.29 22.04 -6.33
N MET A 264 9.30 23.35 -6.51
CA MET A 264 8.27 24.08 -7.26
C MET A 264 8.21 23.65 -8.72
N ALA A 265 7.02 23.81 -9.28
CA ALA A 265 6.80 23.71 -10.71
C ALA A 265 6.58 25.09 -11.31
N ALA A 266 6.84 25.21 -12.60
CA ALA A 266 6.38 26.37 -13.35
C ALA A 266 4.86 26.52 -13.14
N PRO A 267 4.38 27.71 -12.76
CA PRO A 267 2.96 27.96 -12.58
C PRO A 267 2.27 27.93 -13.95
N VAL A 268 1.01 27.52 -13.95
CA VAL A 268 0.07 27.72 -15.06
C VAL A 268 -0.93 28.74 -14.54
N PRO A 269 -0.66 30.06 -14.62
CA PRO A 269 -1.52 31.08 -14.09
C PRO A 269 -2.77 31.22 -14.95
N LEU A 270 -3.90 31.47 -14.29
CA LEU A 270 -5.14 31.83 -14.94
C LEU A 270 -5.32 33.34 -14.86
N GLU A 271 -5.79 33.93 -15.94
CA GLU A 271 -6.22 35.34 -15.92
C GLU A 271 -7.52 35.47 -15.12
N PRO A 272 -7.65 36.50 -14.26
CA PRO A 272 -8.82 36.64 -13.39
C PRO A 272 -10.13 36.80 -14.16
N ASP A 273 -10.11 37.45 -15.29
CA ASP A 273 -11.29 37.78 -16.12
C ASP A 273 -11.59 36.68 -17.17
N LEU A 274 -10.84 35.57 -17.15
CA LEU A 274 -11.06 34.41 -18.02
C LEU A 274 -12.43 33.77 -17.71
N PRO A 275 -13.34 33.58 -18.67
CA PRO A 275 -14.60 32.89 -18.47
C PRO A 275 -14.39 31.42 -18.11
N ILE A 276 -15.21 30.88 -17.20
CA ILE A 276 -15.06 29.50 -16.69
C ILE A 276 -15.18 28.45 -17.80
N ASN A 277 -16.07 28.64 -18.79
CA ASN A 277 -16.17 27.71 -19.92
C ASN A 277 -14.85 27.63 -20.70
N ARG A 278 -14.19 28.76 -20.99
CA ARG A 278 -12.90 28.76 -21.68
C ARG A 278 -11.79 28.14 -20.85
N PHE A 279 -11.77 28.38 -19.54
CA PHE A 279 -10.84 27.69 -18.63
C PHE A 279 -10.98 26.16 -18.73
N VAL A 280 -12.22 25.64 -18.72
CA VAL A 280 -12.47 24.19 -18.77
C VAL A 280 -12.07 23.60 -20.13
N ASP A 281 -12.42 24.26 -21.22
CA ASP A 281 -12.21 23.74 -22.57
C ASP A 281 -10.75 23.85 -23.03
N GLU A 282 -10.08 24.97 -22.75
CA GLU A 282 -8.75 25.27 -23.27
C GLU A 282 -7.63 24.85 -22.31
N ILE A 283 -7.77 25.07 -20.99
CA ILE A 283 -6.68 24.90 -20.02
C ILE A 283 -6.81 23.60 -19.24
N LEU A 284 -8.00 23.32 -18.68
CA LEU A 284 -8.20 22.14 -17.85
C LEU A 284 -8.07 20.82 -18.64
N SER A 285 -8.46 20.84 -19.93
CA SER A 285 -8.30 19.69 -20.84
C SER A 285 -6.83 19.32 -21.07
N LEU A 286 -5.95 20.30 -21.14
CA LEU A 286 -4.50 20.15 -21.35
C LEU A 286 -3.75 19.87 -20.02
N HIS A 287 -4.16 20.55 -18.96
CA HIS A 287 -3.51 20.52 -17.66
C HIS A 287 -4.39 19.82 -16.63
N ARG A 288 -4.23 18.52 -16.44
CA ARG A 288 -4.99 17.70 -15.46
C ARG A 288 -4.56 18.00 -14.01
N HIS A 289 -4.75 19.23 -13.57
CA HIS A 289 -4.43 19.68 -12.24
C HIS A 289 -5.71 19.93 -11.41
N THR A 290 -5.61 19.78 -10.09
CA THR A 290 -6.73 20.01 -9.16
C THR A 290 -6.83 21.47 -8.69
N SER A 291 -5.75 22.26 -8.88
CA SER A 291 -5.66 23.65 -8.45
C SER A 291 -4.79 24.47 -9.40
N PHE A 292 -5.13 25.73 -9.60
CA PHE A 292 -4.47 26.66 -10.49
C PHE A 292 -4.29 28.02 -9.79
N PRO A 293 -3.10 28.64 -9.85
CA PRO A 293 -2.92 30.01 -9.37
C PRO A 293 -3.63 30.99 -10.33
N VAL A 294 -4.25 32.00 -9.76
CA VAL A 294 -4.85 33.11 -10.50
C VAL A 294 -3.94 34.32 -10.32
N ALA A 295 -3.46 34.88 -11.41
CA ALA A 295 -2.52 36.00 -11.38
C ALA A 295 -2.78 36.97 -12.53
N GLN A 296 -2.46 38.23 -12.29
CA GLN A 296 -2.44 39.28 -13.29
C GLN A 296 -1.11 40.02 -13.16
N ASP A 297 -0.44 40.23 -14.30
CA ASP A 297 0.90 40.88 -14.35
C ASP A 297 1.90 40.25 -13.36
N LYS A 298 1.90 38.93 -13.24
CA LYS A 298 2.65 38.11 -12.29
C LYS A 298 2.25 38.25 -10.82
N GLN A 299 1.37 39.16 -10.48
CA GLN A 299 0.86 39.30 -9.11
C GLN A 299 -0.20 38.25 -8.80
N LEU A 300 -0.01 37.51 -7.68
CA LEU A 300 -0.94 36.50 -7.23
C LEU A 300 -2.21 37.15 -6.70
N LEU A 301 -3.38 36.78 -7.27
CA LEU A 301 -4.69 37.25 -6.83
C LEU A 301 -5.45 36.17 -6.04
N GLY A 302 -5.17 34.88 -6.30
CA GLY A 302 -5.85 33.79 -5.62
C GLY A 302 -5.50 32.41 -6.18
N ILE A 303 -6.27 31.40 -5.77
CA ILE A 303 -6.17 30.04 -6.27
C ILE A 303 -7.56 29.51 -6.63
N LEU A 304 -7.74 29.01 -7.84
CA LEU A 304 -8.93 28.28 -8.26
C LEU A 304 -8.74 26.79 -8.03
N THR A 305 -9.69 26.12 -7.34
CA THR A 305 -9.69 24.67 -7.18
C THR A 305 -10.83 24.03 -7.98
N LEU A 306 -10.66 22.75 -8.37
CA LEU A 306 -11.75 21.99 -9.01
C LEU A 306 -12.95 21.77 -8.07
N GLU A 307 -12.74 21.82 -6.75
CA GLU A 307 -13.84 21.73 -5.78
C GLU A 307 -14.69 22.98 -5.79
N ASP A 308 -14.08 24.15 -5.91
CA ASP A 308 -14.80 25.41 -6.01
C ASP A 308 -15.52 25.52 -7.36
N LEU A 309 -14.88 25.07 -8.45
CA LEU A 309 -15.51 24.99 -9.77
C LEU A 309 -16.76 24.10 -9.79
N LYS A 310 -16.75 22.96 -9.08
CA LYS A 310 -17.91 22.05 -9.01
C LYS A 310 -19.14 22.64 -8.33
N LYS A 311 -18.97 23.70 -7.56
CA LYS A 311 -20.08 24.40 -6.89
C LYS A 311 -20.84 25.33 -7.83
N VAL A 312 -20.26 25.65 -8.99
CA VAL A 312 -20.86 26.55 -9.99
C VAL A 312 -21.68 25.72 -10.99
N PRO A 313 -22.99 25.99 -11.15
CA PRO A 313 -23.83 25.36 -12.18
C PRO A 313 -23.24 25.56 -13.58
N ARG A 314 -23.33 24.54 -14.43
CA ARG A 314 -22.73 24.61 -15.77
C ARG A 314 -23.34 25.72 -16.65
N GLU A 315 -24.58 26.04 -16.43
CA GLU A 315 -25.35 27.10 -17.11
C GLU A 315 -24.74 28.49 -16.86
N GLU A 316 -24.08 28.68 -15.72
CA GLU A 316 -23.45 29.95 -15.34
C GLU A 316 -21.99 30.09 -15.83
N TRP A 317 -21.36 29.03 -16.35
CA TRP A 317 -19.94 29.05 -16.74
C TRP A 317 -19.62 30.10 -17.83
N PRO A 318 -20.46 30.38 -18.81
CA PRO A 318 -20.17 31.43 -19.81
C PRO A 318 -20.21 32.85 -19.24
N SER A 319 -20.98 33.09 -18.18
CA SER A 319 -21.20 34.41 -17.59
C SER A 319 -20.32 34.70 -16.37
N ARG A 320 -19.70 33.65 -15.79
CA ARG A 320 -18.79 33.81 -14.63
C ARG A 320 -17.33 33.76 -15.03
N SER A 321 -16.54 34.61 -14.41
CA SER A 321 -15.09 34.64 -14.56
C SER A 321 -14.38 33.77 -13.47
N VAL A 322 -13.10 33.49 -13.70
CA VAL A 322 -12.22 32.82 -12.71
C VAL A 322 -12.20 33.60 -11.40
N ARG A 323 -12.21 34.94 -11.45
CA ARG A 323 -12.24 35.85 -10.28
C ARG A 323 -13.44 35.59 -9.37
N ASP A 324 -14.60 35.27 -9.94
CA ASP A 324 -15.83 35.08 -9.17
C ASP A 324 -15.85 33.77 -8.37
N VAL A 325 -14.98 32.82 -8.73
CA VAL A 325 -14.97 31.45 -8.18
C VAL A 325 -13.69 31.14 -7.41
N MET A 326 -12.60 31.86 -7.66
CA MET A 326 -11.33 31.65 -6.98
C MET A 326 -11.41 31.94 -5.50
N LYS A 327 -10.56 31.29 -4.72
CA LYS A 327 -10.25 31.71 -3.35
C LYS A 327 -9.28 32.88 -3.41
N PRO A 328 -9.62 34.05 -2.82
CA PRO A 328 -8.74 35.20 -2.83
C PRO A 328 -7.45 34.92 -2.07
N VAL A 329 -6.37 35.63 -2.41
CA VAL A 329 -5.07 35.44 -1.78
C VAL A 329 -5.14 35.74 -0.28
N THR A 330 -4.59 34.82 0.51
CA THR A 330 -4.37 34.97 1.95
C THR A 330 -2.95 34.52 2.28
N SER A 331 -2.43 34.88 3.45
CA SER A 331 -1.11 34.45 3.92
C SER A 331 -0.91 32.95 3.98
N GLN A 332 -2.00 32.16 3.96
CA GLN A 332 -1.96 30.70 3.96
C GLN A 332 -1.86 30.08 2.57
N LEU A 333 -1.96 30.87 1.48
CA LEU A 333 -1.99 30.39 0.11
C LEU A 333 -0.68 30.59 -0.64
N PHE A 334 0.29 31.27 -0.05
CA PHE A 334 1.60 31.47 -0.68
C PHE A 334 2.75 31.38 0.32
N VAL A 335 3.95 31.14 -0.19
CA VAL A 335 5.20 31.14 0.57
C VAL A 335 6.30 31.80 -0.29
N PRO A 336 7.31 32.42 0.36
CA PRO A 336 8.45 32.93 -0.38
C PRO A 336 9.30 31.77 -0.97
N HIS A 337 10.00 32.00 -2.07
CA HIS A 337 10.79 30.99 -2.81
C HIS A 337 11.91 30.35 -1.98
N ASN A 338 12.39 31.00 -0.94
CA ASN A 338 13.42 30.52 -0.03
C ASN A 338 12.86 29.78 1.21
N ALA A 339 11.53 29.62 1.31
CA ALA A 339 10.90 28.89 2.40
C ALA A 339 11.35 27.41 2.43
N THR A 340 11.34 26.81 3.63
CA THR A 340 11.64 25.38 3.78
C THR A 340 10.46 24.51 3.32
N MET A 341 10.76 23.31 2.84
CA MET A 341 9.70 22.36 2.50
C MET A 341 8.85 21.94 3.69
N GLY A 342 9.42 21.97 4.91
CA GLY A 342 8.67 21.67 6.14
C GLY A 342 7.54 22.65 6.36
N SER A 343 7.85 23.97 6.38
CA SER A 343 6.83 25.02 6.55
C SER A 343 5.78 25.04 5.43
N ALA A 344 6.21 24.77 4.19
CA ALA A 344 5.28 24.69 3.06
C ALA A 344 4.32 23.49 3.19
N LYS A 345 4.80 22.33 3.62
CA LYS A 345 3.95 21.15 3.86
C LYS A 345 2.92 21.41 4.96
N GLU A 346 3.32 22.02 6.05
CA GLU A 346 2.44 22.38 7.16
C GLU A 346 1.33 23.33 6.70
N LEU A 347 1.67 24.39 5.98
CA LEU A 347 0.68 25.31 5.40
C LEU A 347 -0.27 24.59 4.43
N MET A 348 0.25 23.70 3.56
CA MET A 348 -0.59 22.95 2.62
C MET A 348 -1.58 22.00 3.30
N GLN A 349 -1.26 21.47 4.47
CA GLN A 349 -2.15 20.60 5.23
C GLN A 349 -3.33 21.40 5.85
N HIS A 350 -3.10 22.65 6.24
CA HIS A 350 -4.09 23.45 6.96
C HIS A 350 -4.84 24.46 6.09
N ASN A 351 -4.38 24.77 4.85
CA ASN A 351 -5.00 25.79 4.01
C ASN A 351 -6.28 25.33 3.26
N GLY A 352 -6.68 24.07 3.39
CA GLY A 352 -7.88 23.52 2.75
C GLY A 352 -7.85 23.50 1.21
N VAL A 353 -6.70 23.82 0.59
CA VAL A 353 -6.50 23.83 -0.87
C VAL A 353 -5.54 22.73 -1.32
N GLY A 354 -4.61 22.33 -0.45
CA GLY A 354 -3.57 21.36 -0.76
C GLY A 354 -2.57 21.86 -1.81
N ALA A 355 -2.46 23.17 -1.99
CA ALA A 355 -1.55 23.83 -2.93
C ALA A 355 -1.05 25.16 -2.37
N LEU A 356 0.13 25.61 -2.83
CA LEU A 356 0.72 26.89 -2.47
C LEU A 356 1.29 27.57 -3.72
N ALA A 357 1.06 28.86 -3.83
CA ALA A 357 1.77 29.73 -4.74
C ALA A 357 3.16 30.09 -4.16
N ILE A 358 4.13 30.27 -5.02
CA ILE A 358 5.48 30.64 -4.60
C ILE A 358 5.79 31.99 -5.21
N VAL A 359 6.15 32.94 -4.34
CA VAL A 359 6.44 34.31 -4.74
C VAL A 359 7.92 34.66 -4.52
N ASN A 360 8.45 35.55 -5.35
CA ASN A 360 9.78 36.11 -5.17
C ASN A 360 9.77 37.27 -4.17
N GLY A 361 10.93 37.91 -3.95
CA GLY A 361 11.04 39.06 -3.06
C GLY A 361 10.29 40.33 -3.54
N ALA A 362 9.87 40.39 -4.81
CA ALA A 362 9.04 41.45 -5.37
C ALA A 362 7.52 41.13 -5.29
N GLY A 363 7.13 39.94 -4.80
CA GLY A 363 5.74 39.49 -4.74
C GLY A 363 5.24 38.81 -6.01
N ASP A 364 6.10 38.61 -7.04
CA ASP A 364 5.71 37.97 -8.27
C ASP A 364 5.56 36.46 -8.10
N LEU A 365 4.58 35.87 -8.77
CA LEU A 365 4.35 34.43 -8.85
C LEU A 365 5.46 33.77 -9.68
N VAL A 366 6.35 33.02 -9.03
CA VAL A 366 7.50 32.33 -9.67
C VAL A 366 7.35 30.82 -9.72
N GLY A 367 6.46 30.26 -8.92
CA GLY A 367 6.27 28.82 -8.85
C GLY A 367 4.93 28.41 -8.24
N PHE A 368 4.64 27.10 -8.29
CA PHE A 368 3.45 26.52 -7.70
C PHE A 368 3.72 25.12 -7.15
N LEU A 369 3.31 24.86 -5.92
CA LEU A 369 3.36 23.55 -5.25
C LEU A 369 1.97 22.95 -5.18
N ARG A 370 1.88 21.60 -5.38
CA ARG A 370 0.65 20.82 -5.24
C ARG A 370 0.94 19.53 -4.50
N THR A 371 0.03 19.07 -3.67
CA THR A 371 0.17 17.83 -2.88
C THR A 371 0.48 16.61 -3.74
N GLY A 372 -0.04 16.51 -4.96
CA GLY A 372 0.21 15.41 -5.90
C GLY A 372 1.62 15.39 -6.51
N ARG A 373 2.38 16.49 -6.48
CA ARG A 373 3.69 16.62 -7.11
C ARG A 373 4.87 16.44 -6.14
N ILE A 374 4.63 16.59 -4.85
CA ILE A 374 5.63 16.29 -3.80
C ILE A 374 6.04 14.81 -3.84
N LYS A 375 5.13 13.92 -4.31
CA LYS A 375 5.38 12.47 -4.51
C LYS A 375 5.95 12.09 -5.89
N ARG A 376 6.11 13.01 -6.86
CA ARG A 376 6.39 12.67 -8.27
C ARG A 376 7.50 13.49 -8.92
N ARG A 377 8.68 13.56 -8.32
CA ARG A 377 9.90 13.80 -9.11
C ARG A 377 10.69 12.48 -9.18
N LYS A 378 10.17 11.52 -9.99
CA LYS A 378 10.98 10.44 -10.55
C LYS A 378 11.33 10.83 -11.97
N LYS A 379 12.60 11.15 -12.22
CA LYS A 379 13.25 10.88 -13.50
C LYS A 379 13.58 9.41 -13.56
#